data_77e1a95bbf299ad4f63cb1aeabfe6923
#
_entry.id   77e1a95bbf299ad4f63cb1aeabfe6923
#
_cell.length_a   1.000
_cell.length_b   1.000
_cell.length_c   1.000
_cell.angle_alpha   90.00
_cell.angle_beta   90.00
_cell.angle_gamma   90.00
#
_symmetry.space_group_name_H-M   'P 1'
#
loop_
_entity.id
_entity.type
_entity.pdbx_description
1 polymer ?
#
loop_
_entity_poly.entity_id
_entity_poly.type
_entity_poly.pdbx_seq_one_letter_code
_entity_poly.pdbx_strand_id
1 'polypeptide(L)'
;MTGMRKATVKKLGAVCGAAAVAASGLLIPAATASADPAGHQVRYTLSVGGPASFDLLYLIKQPANKAAYNADAYSYVKRETVNVGPDAPWVFETTLADPQWAIFTVSSTTHGGQAAPNAHCDIAIDGKVATQQDAPYNVQCQLSQW
;
A
#
# COMPACT_ATOMS: atom_id res chain seq x y z
N MET A 1 -9.22 47.38 -45.15
CA MET A 1 -7.97 48.04 -45.55
C MET A 1 -6.83 47.20 -45.01
N THR A 2 -6.32 46.41 -45.83
CA THR A 2 -5.00 46.36 -46.50
C THR A 2 -3.81 46.19 -45.54
N GLY A 3 -3.09 45.09 -45.70
CA GLY A 3 -1.70 45.02 -45.35
C GLY A 3 -1.14 43.60 -45.16
N MET A 4 -1.17 42.80 -46.22
CA MET A 4 -0.29 41.62 -46.35
C MET A 4 1.18 42.08 -46.39
N ARG A 5 2.09 41.39 -45.65
CA ARG A 5 3.49 41.30 -46.12
C ARG A 5 4.04 39.88 -45.86
N LYS A 6 4.23 39.23 -47.00
CA LYS A 6 5.10 38.05 -47.16
C LYS A 6 6.55 38.49 -47.14
N ALA A 7 7.45 37.69 -46.60
CA ALA A 7 8.87 37.60 -46.97
C ALA A 7 9.41 36.27 -46.38
N THR A 8 9.62 35.33 -47.16
CA THR A 8 10.73 34.98 -48.08
C THR A 8 11.80 34.15 -47.37
N VAL A 9 11.84 32.90 -47.80
CA VAL A 9 12.83 31.85 -47.58
C VAL A 9 14.20 32.28 -48.11
N LYS A 10 15.28 31.99 -47.36
CA LYS A 10 16.62 31.81 -47.93
C LYS A 10 17.23 30.51 -47.42
N LYS A 11 17.35 29.58 -48.35
CA LYS A 11 18.23 28.42 -48.29
C LYS A 11 19.65 28.91 -48.60
N LEU A 12 20.63 28.30 -47.94
CA LEU A 12 22.03 28.03 -48.36
C LEU A 12 22.70 27.43 -47.11
N GLY A 13 23.44 26.36 -47.07
CA GLY A 13 24.13 25.57 -48.04
C GLY A 13 25.06 24.65 -47.20
N ALA A 14 25.27 23.46 -47.67
CA ALA A 14 26.05 22.37 -47.09
C ALA A 14 27.51 22.72 -46.84
N VAL A 15 28.15 22.10 -45.84
CA VAL A 15 29.52 21.53 -45.93
C VAL A 15 29.65 20.37 -44.95
N CYS A 16 30.20 19.28 -45.46
CA CYS A 16 30.58 18.03 -44.83
C CYS A 16 31.66 18.19 -43.77
N GLY A 17 31.56 17.41 -42.70
CA GLY A 17 32.65 17.17 -41.80
C GLY A 17 32.39 15.86 -41.05
N ALA A 18 32.96 14.76 -41.56
CA ALA A 18 32.96 13.48 -40.90
C ALA A 18 33.96 13.52 -39.73
N ALA A 19 33.49 13.34 -38.54
CA ALA A 19 34.33 12.90 -37.41
C ALA A 19 33.54 11.83 -36.64
N ALA A 20 33.90 10.59 -36.87
CA ALA A 20 33.44 9.47 -36.08
C ALA A 20 34.11 9.53 -34.70
N VAL A 21 33.36 9.88 -33.69
CA VAL A 21 33.73 9.62 -32.31
C VAL A 21 32.75 8.57 -31.79
N ALA A 22 33.26 7.35 -31.67
CA ALA A 22 32.56 6.28 -30.95
C ALA A 22 32.52 6.64 -29.48
N ALA A 23 31.48 7.32 -29.07
CA ALA A 23 31.12 7.45 -27.65
C ALA A 23 30.19 6.28 -27.32
N SER A 24 30.75 5.30 -26.60
CA SER A 24 29.98 4.26 -25.95
C SER A 24 29.04 4.93 -24.93
N GLY A 25 27.87 5.36 -25.38
CA GLY A 25 26.83 5.86 -24.52
C GLY A 25 26.26 4.70 -23.71
N LEU A 26 26.59 4.67 -22.43
CA LEU A 26 25.81 3.93 -21.44
C LEU A 26 24.39 4.46 -21.51
N LEU A 27 23.50 3.71 -22.13
CA LEU A 27 22.05 3.88 -22.01
C LEU A 27 21.71 3.54 -20.56
N ILE A 28 21.72 4.53 -19.70
CA ILE A 28 21.06 4.45 -18.41
C ILE A 28 19.57 4.40 -18.74
N PRO A 29 18.86 3.29 -18.49
CA PRO A 29 17.41 3.32 -18.60
C PRO A 29 16.92 4.42 -17.66
N ALA A 30 16.27 5.45 -18.21
CA ALA A 30 15.53 6.39 -17.42
C ALA A 30 14.53 5.54 -16.64
N ALA A 31 14.73 5.42 -15.33
CA ALA A 31 13.72 4.89 -14.45
C ALA A 31 12.51 5.78 -14.66
N THR A 32 11.48 5.26 -15.32
CA THR A 32 10.17 5.89 -15.33
C THR A 32 9.76 5.96 -13.87
N ALA A 33 9.81 7.15 -13.28
CA ALA A 33 9.18 7.40 -12.01
C ALA A 33 7.70 7.13 -12.26
N SER A 34 7.23 5.95 -11.85
CA SER A 34 5.81 5.68 -11.73
C SER A 34 5.28 6.77 -10.81
N ALA A 35 4.35 7.59 -11.28
CA ALA A 35 3.62 8.49 -10.41
C ALA A 35 3.06 7.61 -9.28
N ASP A 36 3.44 7.86 -8.04
CA ASP A 36 2.90 7.14 -6.89
C ASP A 36 1.37 7.19 -6.99
N PRO A 37 0.68 6.04 -6.93
CA PRO A 37 -0.76 6.07 -6.80
C PRO A 37 -1.08 6.94 -5.59
N ALA A 38 -2.01 7.88 -5.73
CA ALA A 38 -2.37 8.80 -4.65
C ALA A 38 -2.80 8.00 -3.41
N GLY A 39 -1.87 7.80 -2.46
CA GLY A 39 -2.07 7.02 -1.25
C GLY A 39 -0.85 6.24 -0.80
N HIS A 40 -0.94 5.70 0.41
CA HIS A 40 0.07 4.87 1.03
C HIS A 40 -0.31 3.40 0.94
N GLN A 41 0.68 2.54 0.66
CA GLN A 41 0.51 1.11 0.74
C GLN A 41 0.38 0.70 2.20
N VAL A 42 -0.72 0.08 2.57
CA VAL A 42 -0.97 -0.44 3.92
C VAL A 42 -1.04 -1.96 3.87
N ARG A 43 -0.23 -2.63 4.67
CA ARG A 43 -0.21 -4.07 4.82
C ARG A 43 -0.54 -4.46 6.25
N TYR A 44 -1.52 -5.35 6.39
CA TYR A 44 -1.87 -6.00 7.65
C TYR A 44 -1.28 -7.40 7.67
N THR A 45 -0.65 -7.79 8.77
CA THR A 45 -0.09 -9.13 8.95
C THR A 45 -0.56 -9.72 10.27
N LEU A 46 -0.97 -10.99 10.24
CA LEU A 46 -1.20 -11.82 11.42
C LEU A 46 -0.25 -13.00 11.38
N SER A 47 0.61 -13.09 12.38
CA SER A 47 1.47 -14.24 12.64
C SER A 47 1.07 -14.90 13.96
N VAL A 48 1.27 -16.20 14.08
CA VAL A 48 0.86 -16.97 15.25
C VAL A 48 1.92 -17.98 15.63
N GLY A 49 2.03 -18.28 16.94
CA GLY A 49 2.92 -19.31 17.44
C GLY A 49 2.33 -20.72 17.40
N GLY A 50 1.01 -20.85 17.26
CA GLY A 50 0.29 -22.12 17.14
C GLY A 50 -0.93 -21.99 16.23
N PRO A 51 -1.39 -23.08 15.59
CA PRO A 51 -2.52 -23.03 14.66
C PRO A 51 -3.82 -22.74 15.40
N ALA A 52 -4.60 -21.79 14.85
CA ALA A 52 -5.93 -21.48 15.37
C ALA A 52 -6.82 -20.83 14.31
N SER A 53 -8.10 -20.73 14.62
CA SER A 53 -9.09 -19.97 13.86
C SER A 53 -9.23 -18.59 14.48
N PHE A 54 -9.33 -17.56 13.63
CA PHE A 54 -9.43 -16.17 14.04
C PHE A 54 -10.54 -15.47 13.27
N ASP A 55 -11.27 -14.62 13.97
CA ASP A 55 -12.15 -13.63 13.36
C ASP A 55 -11.37 -12.33 13.20
N LEU A 56 -11.26 -11.88 11.97
CA LEU A 56 -10.54 -10.67 11.59
C LEU A 56 -11.50 -9.54 11.26
N LEU A 57 -11.13 -8.30 11.65
CA LEU A 57 -11.74 -7.07 11.20
C LEU A 57 -10.65 -6.09 10.81
N TYR A 58 -10.68 -5.59 9.59
CA TYR A 58 -9.67 -4.66 9.09
C TYR A 58 -10.22 -3.68 8.07
N LEU A 59 -9.62 -2.48 8.01
CA LEU A 59 -10.01 -1.44 7.07
C LEU A 59 -9.52 -1.77 5.66
N ILE A 60 -10.43 -1.81 4.70
CA ILE A 60 -10.11 -2.07 3.28
C ILE A 60 -10.19 -0.82 2.41
N LYS A 61 -10.91 0.19 2.87
CA LYS A 61 -11.16 1.43 2.14
C LYS A 61 -11.25 2.60 3.11
N GLN A 62 -10.64 3.70 2.74
CA GLN A 62 -10.66 4.90 3.56
C GLN A 62 -12.02 5.58 3.54
N PRO A 63 -12.61 5.89 4.73
CA PRO A 63 -13.75 6.78 4.82
C PRO A 63 -13.32 8.25 4.60
N ALA A 64 -14.24 9.07 4.09
CA ALA A 64 -13.99 10.50 3.91
C ALA A 64 -13.75 11.23 5.24
N ASN A 65 -14.42 10.78 6.31
CA ASN A 65 -14.31 11.29 7.67
C ASN A 65 -14.98 10.32 8.67
N LYS A 66 -14.88 10.63 9.96
CA LYS A 66 -15.46 9.81 11.04
C LYS A 66 -16.99 9.68 10.93
N ALA A 67 -17.68 10.72 10.50
CA ALA A 67 -19.13 10.68 10.33
C ALA A 67 -19.54 9.71 9.21
N ALA A 68 -18.81 9.69 8.10
CA ALA A 68 -19.03 8.74 7.02
C ALA A 68 -18.79 7.29 7.48
N TYR A 69 -17.73 7.05 8.24
CA TYR A 69 -17.47 5.76 8.86
C TYR A 69 -18.60 5.31 9.79
N ASN A 70 -19.04 6.18 10.68
CA ASN A 70 -20.11 5.87 11.65
C ASN A 70 -21.47 5.64 10.98
N ALA A 71 -21.71 6.25 9.82
CA ALA A 71 -22.96 6.05 9.07
C ALA A 71 -23.03 4.65 8.42
N ASP A 72 -21.90 4.13 7.94
CA ASP A 72 -21.82 2.80 7.31
C ASP A 72 -20.41 2.21 7.42
N ALA A 73 -20.07 1.73 8.61
CA ALA A 73 -18.75 1.14 8.87
C ALA A 73 -18.46 -0.08 7.98
N TYR A 74 -19.47 -0.87 7.64
CA TYR A 74 -19.29 -2.08 6.85
C TYR A 74 -18.86 -1.83 5.40
N SER A 75 -19.08 -0.64 4.88
CA SER A 75 -18.55 -0.23 3.57
C SER A 75 -17.04 -0.01 3.57
N TYR A 76 -16.42 0.13 4.73
CA TYR A 76 -15.00 0.47 4.88
C TYR A 76 -14.17 -0.64 5.48
N VAL A 77 -14.80 -1.56 6.24
CA VAL A 77 -14.12 -2.68 6.89
C VAL A 77 -14.55 -4.01 6.30
N LYS A 78 -13.65 -4.98 6.32
CA LYS A 78 -13.96 -6.38 6.04
C LYS A 78 -13.89 -7.21 7.31
N ARG A 79 -14.81 -8.16 7.43
CA ARG A 79 -14.78 -9.21 8.43
C ARG A 79 -14.65 -10.55 7.74
N GLU A 80 -13.78 -11.39 8.26
CA GLU A 80 -13.66 -12.78 7.79
C GLU A 80 -13.11 -13.67 8.90
N THR A 81 -13.43 -14.96 8.81
CA THR A 81 -12.85 -15.99 9.67
C THR A 81 -11.79 -16.73 8.88
N VAL A 82 -10.59 -16.84 9.44
CA VAL A 82 -9.44 -17.50 8.81
C VAL A 82 -8.79 -18.51 9.73
N ASN A 83 -8.18 -19.55 9.16
CA ASN A 83 -7.30 -20.46 9.88
C ASN A 83 -5.87 -20.07 9.59
N VAL A 84 -5.10 -19.79 10.63
CA VAL A 84 -3.70 -19.37 10.51
C VAL A 84 -2.82 -20.34 11.29
N GLY A 85 -1.70 -20.69 10.71
CA GLY A 85 -0.69 -21.53 11.33
C GLY A 85 0.67 -20.83 11.41
N PRO A 86 1.61 -21.35 12.21
CA PRO A 86 2.91 -20.72 12.44
C PRO A 86 3.75 -20.60 11.16
N ASP A 87 3.56 -21.48 10.19
CA ASP A 87 4.34 -21.51 8.96
C ASP A 87 3.72 -20.67 7.81
N ALA A 88 2.52 -20.12 8.01
CA ALA A 88 1.78 -19.39 6.99
C ALA A 88 1.04 -18.19 7.60
N PRO A 89 1.69 -17.03 7.75
CA PRO A 89 1.04 -15.82 8.21
C PRO A 89 -0.05 -15.38 7.24
N TRP A 90 -1.11 -14.78 7.78
CA TRP A 90 -2.15 -14.14 6.98
C TRP A 90 -1.71 -12.70 6.66
N VAL A 91 -1.90 -12.28 5.40
CA VAL A 91 -1.51 -10.95 4.93
C VAL A 91 -2.62 -10.38 4.05
N PHE A 92 -2.91 -9.10 4.22
CA PHE A 92 -3.78 -8.32 3.34
C PHE A 92 -3.16 -6.96 3.05
N GLU A 93 -3.28 -6.49 1.80
CA GLU A 93 -2.75 -5.20 1.36
C GLU A 93 -3.86 -4.33 0.77
N THR A 94 -3.79 -3.04 1.05
CA THR A 94 -4.68 -2.01 0.50
C THR A 94 -3.93 -0.69 0.37
N THR A 95 -4.56 0.29 -0.29
CA THR A 95 -4.02 1.65 -0.41
C THR A 95 -4.96 2.63 0.29
N LEU A 96 -4.43 3.45 1.19
CA LEU A 96 -5.16 4.49 1.90
C LEU A 96 -4.49 5.85 1.65
N ALA A 97 -5.28 6.89 1.36
CA ALA A 97 -4.76 8.24 1.22
C ALA A 97 -4.20 8.79 2.55
N ASP A 98 -4.86 8.46 3.66
CA ASP A 98 -4.38 8.69 5.02
C ASP A 98 -4.25 7.36 5.76
N PRO A 99 -3.02 6.84 5.93
CA PRO A 99 -2.79 5.55 6.56
C PRO A 99 -3.12 5.53 8.06
N GLN A 100 -3.31 6.70 8.69
CA GLN A 100 -3.70 6.79 10.10
C GLN A 100 -5.08 6.18 10.40
N TRP A 101 -5.87 5.89 9.36
CA TRP A 101 -7.12 5.15 9.45
C TRP A 101 -6.95 3.64 9.55
N ALA A 102 -5.75 3.11 9.39
CA ALA A 102 -5.53 1.67 9.43
C ALA A 102 -5.88 1.09 10.81
N ILE A 103 -6.69 0.05 10.80
CA ILE A 103 -7.05 -0.75 11.98
C ILE A 103 -7.13 -2.21 11.60
N PHE A 104 -6.64 -3.06 12.49
CA PHE A 104 -6.65 -4.50 12.36
C PHE A 104 -6.95 -5.14 13.72
N THR A 105 -8.12 -5.73 13.84
CA THR A 105 -8.56 -6.45 15.04
C THR A 105 -8.59 -7.94 14.77
N VAL A 106 -8.01 -8.70 15.66
CA VAL A 106 -7.86 -10.16 15.60
C VAL A 106 -8.45 -10.76 16.86
N SER A 107 -9.40 -11.67 16.70
CA SER A 107 -10.02 -12.39 17.80
C SER A 107 -9.89 -13.89 17.58
N SER A 108 -9.21 -14.59 18.50
CA SER A 108 -9.12 -16.05 18.45
C SER A 108 -10.44 -16.69 18.83
N THR A 109 -10.84 -17.70 18.07
CA THR A 109 -12.01 -18.55 18.37
C THR A 109 -11.62 -19.85 19.08
N THR A 110 -10.44 -19.89 19.70
CA THR A 110 -9.98 -21.09 20.44
C THR A 110 -10.92 -21.44 21.59
N HIS A 111 -11.16 -22.75 21.73
CA HIS A 111 -11.98 -23.30 22.79
C HIS A 111 -11.13 -23.73 23.99
N GLY A 112 -11.76 -23.86 25.18
CA GLY A 112 -11.08 -24.32 26.38
C GLY A 112 -10.35 -25.65 26.17
N GLY A 113 -9.15 -25.76 26.79
CA GLY A 113 -8.28 -26.92 26.65
C GLY A 113 -7.25 -26.86 25.52
N GLN A 114 -7.30 -25.84 24.68
CA GLN A 114 -6.30 -25.57 23.65
C GLN A 114 -5.26 -24.56 24.13
N ALA A 115 -4.01 -24.76 23.70
CA ALA A 115 -2.94 -23.80 23.97
C ALA A 115 -3.24 -22.45 23.29
N ALA A 116 -2.81 -21.36 23.92
CA ALA A 116 -2.91 -20.03 23.34
C ALA A 116 -2.15 -19.96 22.01
N PRO A 117 -2.74 -19.42 20.94
CA PRO A 117 -2.08 -19.31 19.65
C PRO A 117 -0.95 -18.26 19.61
N ASN A 118 -0.84 -17.40 20.60
CA ASN A 118 0.14 -16.31 20.66
C ASN A 118 0.11 -15.48 19.37
N ALA A 119 -0.93 -14.67 19.23
CA ALA A 119 -1.15 -13.84 18.06
C ALA A 119 -0.26 -12.61 18.08
N HIS A 120 0.36 -12.32 16.95
CA HIS A 120 1.09 -11.11 16.67
C HIS A 120 0.45 -10.40 15.46
N CYS A 121 0.02 -9.15 15.63
CA CYS A 121 -0.40 -8.32 14.51
C CYS A 121 0.62 -7.22 14.22
N ASP A 122 0.77 -6.85 12.95
CA ASP A 122 1.43 -5.64 12.53
C ASP A 122 0.67 -4.91 11.43
N ILE A 123 0.89 -3.59 11.37
CA ILE A 123 0.48 -2.73 10.25
C ILE A 123 1.74 -2.07 9.71
N ALA A 124 2.06 -2.36 8.45
CA ALA A 124 3.15 -1.71 7.74
C ALA A 124 2.61 -0.68 6.75
N ILE A 125 3.26 0.48 6.69
CA ILE A 125 2.97 1.56 5.75
C ILE A 125 4.20 1.76 4.86
N ASP A 126 3.99 1.66 3.54
CA ASP A 126 5.06 1.79 2.54
C ASP A 126 6.26 0.87 2.85
N GLY A 127 5.98 -0.35 3.30
CA GLY A 127 6.97 -1.36 3.64
C GLY A 127 7.60 -1.24 5.04
N LYS A 128 7.25 -0.22 5.83
CA LYS A 128 7.77 -0.03 7.18
C LYS A 128 6.69 -0.28 8.24
N VAL A 129 6.99 -1.12 9.23
CA VAL A 129 6.08 -1.38 10.36
C VAL A 129 5.82 -0.09 11.13
N ALA A 130 4.55 0.33 11.18
CA ALA A 130 4.09 1.52 11.89
C ALA A 130 3.57 1.21 13.28
N THR A 131 2.95 0.04 13.47
CA THR A 131 2.50 -0.47 14.77
C THR A 131 2.50 -1.98 14.77
N GLN A 132 2.71 -2.56 15.94
CA GLN A 132 2.65 -4.00 16.17
C GLN A 132 2.23 -4.29 17.61
N GLN A 133 1.56 -5.41 17.83
CA GLN A 133 1.10 -5.87 19.13
C GLN A 133 1.14 -7.40 19.23
N ASP A 134 1.34 -7.90 20.44
CA ASP A 134 1.33 -9.31 20.78
C ASP A 134 0.31 -9.59 21.88
N ALA A 135 -0.41 -10.69 21.75
CA ALA A 135 -1.31 -11.18 22.81
C ALA A 135 -1.56 -12.68 22.67
N PRO A 136 -1.90 -13.37 23.78
CA PRO A 136 -2.13 -14.83 23.75
C PRO A 136 -3.27 -15.24 22.81
N TYR A 137 -4.38 -14.46 22.74
CA TYR A 137 -5.59 -14.81 22.02
C TYR A 137 -6.11 -13.71 21.11
N ASN A 138 -6.29 -12.50 21.64
CA ASN A 138 -6.90 -11.38 20.93
C ASN A 138 -5.90 -10.23 20.86
N VAL A 139 -5.71 -9.68 19.68
CA VAL A 139 -4.76 -8.59 19.49
C VAL A 139 -5.35 -7.53 18.56
N GLN A 140 -5.01 -6.28 18.79
CA GLN A 140 -5.47 -5.16 17.96
C GLN A 140 -4.31 -4.24 17.62
N CYS A 141 -4.10 -4.02 16.34
CA CYS A 141 -3.19 -3.03 15.81
C CYS A 141 -4.00 -1.88 15.21
N GLN A 142 -3.69 -0.64 15.57
CA GLN A 142 -4.39 0.54 15.08
C GLN A 142 -3.47 1.74 15.02
N LEU A 143 -3.81 2.70 14.16
CA LEU A 143 -3.15 3.99 14.08
C LEU A 143 -4.04 5.11 14.66
N SER A 144 -3.64 6.35 14.53
CA SER A 144 -4.11 7.46 15.37
C SER A 144 -5.56 7.91 15.17
N GLN A 145 -6.25 7.44 14.13
CA GLN A 145 -7.66 7.82 13.90
C GLN A 145 -8.67 7.07 14.78
N TRP A 146 -8.23 6.07 15.56
CA TRP A 146 -9.08 5.22 16.40
C TRP A 146 -8.95 5.50 17.89
#